data_ccf48fe95d51bdef6ff68c82553d45cd
#
_entry.id   ccf48fe95d51bdef6ff68c82553d45cd
#
_cell.length_a   1.000
_cell.length_b   1.000
_cell.length_c   1.000
_cell.angle_alpha   90.00
_cell.angle_beta   90.00
_cell.angle_gamma   90.00
#
_symmetry.space_group_name_H-M   'P 1'
#
loop_
_entity.id
_entity.type
_entity.pdbx_description
1 polymer ?
#
loop_
_entity_poly.entity_id
_entity_poly.type
_entity_poly.pdbx_seq_one_letter_code
_entity_poly.pdbx_strand_id
1 'polypeptide(L)' 'MFQPDKQILLEIVKNQMPFGKYKGTLLCDLPVSYLEWFLRKGGFPEGKLGIQLSTVYEIKSNGLDEILWTLKKMK' A
#
# COMPACT_ATOMS: atom_id res chain seq x y z
N MET A 1 9.60 -13.55 7.10
CA MET A 1 10.32 -12.32 6.74
C MET A 1 9.60 -11.58 5.63
N PHE A 2 9.43 -10.28 5.80
CA PHE A 2 8.75 -9.48 4.81
C PHE A 2 9.63 -9.30 3.57
N GLN A 3 9.15 -9.79 2.44
CA GLN A 3 9.88 -9.66 1.16
C GLN A 3 8.85 -9.38 0.08
N PRO A 4 8.53 -8.11 -0.16
CA PRO A 4 7.54 -7.78 -1.17
C PRO A 4 8.06 -8.08 -2.57
N ASP A 5 7.15 -8.52 -3.44
CA ASP A 5 7.42 -8.71 -4.84
C ASP A 5 7.80 -7.37 -5.47
N LYS A 6 8.85 -7.37 -6.29
CA LYS A 6 9.28 -6.17 -7.00
C LYS A 6 8.16 -5.55 -7.82
N GLN A 7 7.37 -6.39 -8.48
CA GLN A 7 6.25 -5.91 -9.28
C GLN A 7 5.23 -5.19 -8.41
N ILE A 8 4.93 -5.73 -7.23
CA ILE A 8 3.99 -5.10 -6.31
C ILE A 8 4.53 -3.75 -5.82
N LEU A 9 5.83 -3.67 -5.55
CA LEU A 9 6.45 -2.42 -5.12
C LEU A 9 6.29 -1.34 -6.18
N LEU A 10 6.47 -1.68 -7.45
CA LEU A 10 6.28 -0.72 -8.53
C LEU A 10 4.83 -0.30 -8.66
N GLU A 11 3.91 -1.24 -8.47
CA GLU A 11 2.49 -0.95 -8.58
C GLU A 11 1.97 -0.02 -7.51
N ILE A 12 2.44 -0.19 -6.26
CA ILE A 12 1.93 0.66 -5.18
C ILE A 12 2.35 2.12 -5.29
N VAL A 13 3.41 2.42 -6.04
CA VAL A 13 3.83 3.80 -6.26
C VAL A 13 3.24 4.40 -7.53
N LYS A 14 2.53 3.60 -8.33
CA LYS A 14 1.91 4.06 -9.57
C LYS A 14 0.39 4.05 -9.50
N ASN A 15 -0.18 3.04 -8.85
CA ASN A 15 -1.62 2.83 -8.87
C ASN A 15 -2.32 3.66 -7.80
N GLN A 16 -3.55 4.07 -8.12
CA GLN A 16 -4.36 4.86 -7.23
C GLN A 16 -5.43 3.99 -6.59
N MET A 17 -5.89 4.42 -5.42
CA MET A 17 -7.00 3.75 -4.76
C MET A 17 -8.24 3.88 -5.64
N PRO A 18 -8.89 2.75 -5.99
CA PRO A 18 -9.99 2.79 -6.96
C PRO A 18 -11.34 3.16 -6.39
N PHE A 19 -11.48 3.23 -5.07
CA PHE A 19 -12.78 3.52 -4.46
C PHE A 19 -12.62 4.11 -3.07
N GLY A 20 -13.74 4.56 -2.51
CA GLY A 20 -13.83 4.98 -1.13
C GLY A 20 -13.29 6.39 -0.87
N LYS A 21 -13.04 6.66 0.41
CA LYS A 21 -12.63 7.97 0.89
C LYS A 21 -11.35 8.48 0.22
N TYR A 22 -10.45 7.56 -0.10
CA TYR A 22 -9.15 7.92 -0.67
C TYR A 22 -9.03 7.61 -2.16
N LYS A 23 -10.16 7.51 -2.84
CA LYS A 23 -10.15 7.27 -4.29
C LYS A 23 -9.25 8.31 -4.98
N GLY A 24 -8.36 7.83 -5.86
CA GLY A 24 -7.45 8.70 -6.59
C GLY A 24 -6.13 8.96 -5.90
N THR A 25 -6.00 8.57 -4.62
CA THR A 25 -4.74 8.72 -3.90
C THR A 25 -3.84 7.53 -4.24
N LEU A 26 -2.56 7.79 -4.46
CA LEU A 26 -1.61 6.70 -4.69
C LEU A 26 -1.63 5.74 -3.50
N LEU A 27 -1.54 4.45 -3.80
CA LEU A 27 -1.61 3.44 -2.74
C LEU A 27 -0.53 3.66 -1.69
N CYS A 28 0.67 4.04 -2.12
CA CYS A 28 1.78 4.28 -1.18
C CYS A 28 1.57 5.52 -0.31
N ASP A 29 0.62 6.38 -0.66
CA ASP A 29 0.33 7.58 0.13
C ASP A 29 -0.84 7.41 1.09
N LEU A 30 -1.44 6.23 1.13
CA LEU A 30 -2.55 5.97 2.04
C LEU A 30 -2.06 5.96 3.48
N PRO A 31 -2.78 6.63 4.40
CA PRO A 31 -2.34 6.64 5.80
C PRO A 31 -2.51 5.27 6.46
N VAL A 32 -1.62 4.99 7.42
CA VAL A 32 -1.66 3.73 8.16
C VAL A 32 -3.02 3.53 8.84
N SER A 33 -3.60 4.60 9.37
CA SER A 33 -4.88 4.49 10.05
C SER A 33 -5.99 3.98 9.14
N TYR A 34 -5.95 4.37 7.86
CA TYR A 34 -6.93 3.88 6.89
C TYR A 34 -6.71 2.39 6.61
N LEU A 35 -5.45 1.99 6.51
CA LEU A 35 -5.13 0.58 6.28
C LEU A 35 -5.52 -0.28 7.48
N GLU A 36 -5.32 0.23 8.69
CA GLU A 36 -5.74 -0.46 9.91
C GLU A 36 -7.26 -0.62 9.98
N TRP A 37 -7.99 0.33 9.39
CA TRP A 37 -9.44 0.24 9.34
C TRP A 37 -9.88 -1.04 8.61
N PHE A 38 -9.22 -1.38 7.50
CA PHE A 38 -9.51 -2.63 6.79
C PHE A 38 -9.29 -3.84 7.68
N LEU A 39 -8.19 -3.83 8.45
CA LEU A 39 -7.90 -4.95 9.35
C LEU A 39 -8.98 -5.12 10.41
N ARG A 40 -9.46 -4.02 10.95
CA ARG A 40 -10.52 -4.07 11.95
C ARG A 40 -11.85 -4.55 11.36
N LYS A 41 -12.04 -4.35 10.06
CA LYS A 41 -13.28 -4.75 9.38
C LYS A 41 -13.22 -6.16 8.79
N GLY A 42 -12.18 -6.91 9.11
CA GLY A 42 -12.07 -8.29 8.66
C GLY A 42 -10.94 -8.56 7.68
N GLY A 43 -10.20 -7.54 7.29
CA GLY A 43 -9.04 -7.72 6.42
C GLY A 43 -9.14 -6.89 5.15
N PHE A 44 -8.08 -6.95 4.35
CA PHE A 44 -8.04 -6.24 3.09
C PHE A 44 -8.92 -6.93 2.04
N PRO A 45 -9.35 -6.20 1.00
CA PRO A 45 -10.13 -6.82 -0.08
C PRO A 45 -9.37 -8.00 -0.70
N GLU A 46 -10.11 -8.92 -1.27
CA GLU A 46 -9.49 -10.04 -1.96
C GLU A 46 -8.87 -9.59 -3.27
N GLY A 47 -7.93 -10.38 -3.78
CA GLY A 47 -7.31 -10.13 -5.06
C GLY A 47 -6.10 -9.23 -4.98
N LYS A 48 -5.69 -8.70 -6.12
CA LYS A 48 -4.46 -7.95 -6.25
C LYS A 48 -4.45 -6.68 -5.41
N LEU A 49 -5.57 -5.98 -5.34
CA LEU A 49 -5.64 -4.76 -4.53
C LEU A 49 -5.35 -5.06 -3.07
N GLY A 50 -5.86 -6.17 -2.55
CA GLY A 50 -5.62 -6.55 -1.17
C GLY A 50 -4.14 -6.80 -0.91
N ILE A 51 -3.47 -7.45 -1.86
CA ILE A 51 -2.03 -7.70 -1.75
C ILE A 51 -1.27 -6.38 -1.74
N GLN A 52 -1.67 -5.45 -2.61
CA GLN A 52 -1.05 -4.14 -2.69
C GLN A 52 -1.23 -3.35 -1.38
N LEU A 53 -2.44 -3.32 -0.85
CA LEU A 53 -2.72 -2.61 0.40
C LEU A 53 -1.98 -3.25 1.58
N SER A 54 -1.95 -4.57 1.63
CA SER A 54 -1.22 -5.30 2.66
C SER A 54 0.27 -4.96 2.62
N THR A 55 0.84 -4.85 1.42
CA THR A 55 2.24 -4.50 1.24
C THR A 55 2.52 -3.08 1.76
N VAL A 56 1.67 -2.13 1.41
CA VAL A 56 1.82 -0.75 1.90
C VAL A 56 1.75 -0.72 3.42
N TYR A 57 0.82 -1.46 4.00
CA TYR A 57 0.68 -1.53 5.45
C TYR A 57 1.95 -2.09 6.10
N GLU A 58 2.49 -3.17 5.56
CA GLU A 58 3.71 -3.78 6.08
C GLU A 58 4.88 -2.81 6.04
N ILE A 59 5.04 -2.11 4.92
CA ILE A 59 6.13 -1.16 4.77
C ILE A 59 6.00 -0.03 5.78
N LYS A 60 4.82 0.55 5.91
CA LYS A 60 4.63 1.69 6.80
C LYS A 60 4.68 1.31 8.27
N SER A 61 4.12 0.16 8.62
CA SER A 61 4.11 -0.28 10.01
C SER A 61 5.49 -0.69 10.50
N ASN A 62 6.39 -1.04 9.59
CA ASN A 62 7.77 -1.38 9.93
C ASN A 62 8.72 -0.20 9.81
N GLY A 63 8.21 1.00 9.54
CA GLY A 63 9.04 2.19 9.46
C GLY A 63 9.91 2.25 8.22
N LEU A 64 9.51 1.58 7.15
CA LEU A 64 10.29 1.49 5.92
C LEU A 64 9.83 2.46 4.84
N ASP A 65 9.28 3.59 5.25
CA ASP A 65 8.73 4.60 4.33
C ASP A 65 9.74 5.08 3.29
N GLU A 66 11.03 5.04 3.61
CA GLU A 66 12.06 5.46 2.67
C GLU A 66 12.05 4.64 1.40
N ILE A 67 11.65 3.37 1.49
CA ILE A 67 11.53 2.52 0.31
C ILE A 67 10.53 3.14 -0.67
N LEU A 68 9.40 3.61 -0.16
CA LEU A 68 8.37 4.23 -0.98
C LEU A 68 8.87 5.53 -1.62
N TRP A 69 9.59 6.32 -0.85
CA TRP A 69 10.18 7.55 -1.36
C TRP A 69 11.13 7.28 -2.52
N THR A 70 12.01 6.30 -2.34
CA THR A 70 12.99 5.93 -3.35
C THR A 70 12.29 5.45 -4.62
N LEU A 71 11.28 4.58 -4.48
CA LEU A 71 10.56 4.04 -5.62
C LEU A 71 9.82 5.13 -6.39
N LYS A 72 9.25 6.10 -5.69
CA LYS A 72 8.55 7.20 -6.34
C LYS A 72 9.48 8.05 -7.20
N LYS A 73 10.72 8.22 -6.75
CA LYS A 73 11.71 8.98 -7.50
C LYS A 73 12.22 8.25 -8.73
N MET A 74 12.10 6.93 -8.74
CA MET A 74 12.61 6.11 -9.83
C MET A 74 11.66 6.00 -11.02
N LYS A 75 10.44 6.48 -10.88
CA LYS A 75 9.48 6.35 -11.97
C LYS A 75 9.87 7.11 -13.21
#